data_4de5f89ffd8cb369d9f0cfa15372876b
#
_entry.id   4de5f89ffd8cb369d9f0cfa15372876b
#
_cell.length_a   1.000
_cell.length_b   1.000
_cell.length_c   1.000
_cell.angle_alpha   90.00
_cell.angle_beta   90.00
_cell.angle_gamma   90.00
#
_symmetry.space_group_name_H-M   'P 1'
#
loop_
_entity.id
_entity.type
_entity.pdbx_description
1 polymer ?
#
loop_
_entity_poly.entity_id
_entity_poly.type
_entity_poly.pdbx_seq_one_letter_code
_entity_poly.pdbx_strand_id
1 'polypeptide(L)'
;MSWLVAEIDGPLVLTRAIHFGASAATAGVLIFRGLVAEPALRAAPKGSAIVRSRLTGLAWALLVISATSGLIWLALQTMSIAGLGLNEAIRSGAMWTVLDETQFGLVAEIRAALAVLLAGCLLLDRFVLPRRLALLAALGLVGALAWTGHAGSTLGELGDLHLAADVLHLSAASAWIGGLIGLPVLFAVARHSSFEWGSLQSDAVRRFSTIGVASVAVLIGSGFVIAWILVGSFRALLVTDYGQLLMLKIAVFATMVGFAAVNRLWLTPRLAMAAKSGEDRRALSALRRNTLIELVLAFAIFIMVGVLGTLHPAIHLVH
;
A
#
# COMPACT_ATOMS: atom_id res chain seq x y z
N MET A 1 4.07 -12.95 24.36
CA MET A 1 4.35 -11.77 23.51
C MET A 1 5.79 -11.30 23.73
N SER A 2 6.76 -12.17 23.42
CA SER A 2 8.22 -11.93 23.57
C SER A 2 8.75 -10.96 22.51
N TRP A 3 8.06 -10.79 21.36
CA TRP A 3 8.43 -9.83 20.34
C TRP A 3 8.39 -8.35 20.81
N LEU A 4 7.72 -8.05 21.94
CA LEU A 4 7.78 -6.74 22.60
C LEU A 4 9.08 -6.53 23.39
N VAL A 5 9.86 -7.59 23.64
CA VAL A 5 11.08 -7.59 24.45
C VAL A 5 12.32 -7.88 23.61
N ALA A 6 12.16 -8.43 22.38
CA ALA A 6 13.27 -8.53 21.42
C ALA A 6 13.78 -7.12 21.10
N GLU A 7 15.08 -6.96 20.92
CA GLU A 7 15.72 -5.72 20.44
C GLU A 7 15.21 -5.44 19.02
N ILE A 8 13.98 -4.90 18.93
CA ILE A 8 13.41 -4.45 17.66
C ILE A 8 14.15 -3.19 17.27
N ASP A 9 14.83 -3.21 16.14
CA ASP A 9 15.37 -2.01 15.51
C ASP A 9 14.20 -1.08 15.10
N GLY A 10 13.75 -0.28 16.06
CA GLY A 10 12.60 0.62 15.87
C GLY A 10 12.73 1.55 14.67
N PRO A 11 13.90 2.21 14.46
CA PRO A 11 14.17 2.99 13.26
C PRO A 11 13.99 2.21 11.97
N LEU A 12 14.51 1.00 11.88
CA LEU A 12 14.38 0.13 10.68
C LEU A 12 12.93 -0.25 10.43
N VAL A 13 12.21 -0.71 11.45
CA VAL A 13 10.78 -1.09 11.36
C VAL A 13 9.93 0.09 10.90
N LEU A 14 10.11 1.27 11.52
CA LEU A 14 9.34 2.46 11.18
C LEU A 14 9.65 2.92 9.74
N THR A 15 10.91 2.94 9.36
CA THR A 15 11.32 3.31 8.00
C THR A 15 10.73 2.36 6.96
N ARG A 16 10.74 1.04 7.21
CA ARG A 16 10.09 0.04 6.35
C ARG A 16 8.60 0.28 6.26
N ALA A 17 7.92 0.52 7.39
CA ALA A 17 6.48 0.78 7.41
C ALA A 17 6.11 2.02 6.57
N ILE A 18 6.85 3.11 6.72
CA ILE A 18 6.66 4.34 5.93
C ILE A 18 6.93 4.06 4.45
N HIS A 19 8.01 3.36 4.13
CA HIS A 19 8.40 3.06 2.75
C HIS A 19 7.39 2.18 2.02
N PHE A 20 6.91 1.10 2.66
CA PHE A 20 5.86 0.24 2.13
C PHE A 20 4.54 1.00 1.98
N GLY A 21 4.15 1.76 3.01
CA GLY A 21 2.94 2.57 2.99
C GLY A 21 2.94 3.64 1.90
N ALA A 22 4.04 4.40 1.77
CA ALA A 22 4.18 5.43 0.74
C ALA A 22 4.22 4.84 -0.68
N SER A 23 4.94 3.72 -0.88
CA SER A 23 4.96 3.02 -2.17
C SER A 23 3.58 2.51 -2.56
N ALA A 24 2.88 1.84 -1.63
CA ALA A 24 1.53 1.34 -1.84
C ALA A 24 0.53 2.47 -2.10
N ALA A 25 0.62 3.58 -1.35
CA ALA A 25 -0.24 4.74 -1.55
C ALA A 25 0.03 5.43 -2.90
N THR A 26 1.30 5.52 -3.34
CA THR A 26 1.66 6.06 -4.66
C THR A 26 0.99 5.26 -5.78
N ALA A 27 1.17 3.95 -5.79
CA ALA A 27 0.54 3.07 -6.77
C ALA A 27 -0.99 3.14 -6.66
N GLY A 28 -1.51 3.12 -5.44
CA GLY A 28 -2.94 3.18 -5.17
C GLY A 28 -3.61 4.45 -5.69
N VAL A 29 -3.01 5.61 -5.48
CA VAL A 29 -3.53 6.89 -6.02
C VAL A 29 -3.55 6.88 -7.54
N LEU A 30 -2.56 6.30 -8.21
CA LEU A 30 -2.53 6.18 -9.66
C LEU A 30 -3.54 5.15 -10.18
N ILE A 31 -3.73 4.03 -9.49
CA ILE A 31 -4.80 3.06 -9.77
C ILE A 31 -6.17 3.74 -9.62
N PHE A 32 -6.42 4.42 -8.50
CA PHE A 32 -7.67 5.15 -8.28
C PHE A 32 -7.91 6.19 -9.35
N ARG A 33 -6.89 6.97 -9.70
CA ARG A 33 -6.98 7.96 -10.76
C ARG A 33 -7.36 7.31 -12.09
N GLY A 34 -6.66 6.25 -12.50
CA GLY A 34 -6.85 5.59 -13.81
C GLY A 34 -8.18 4.85 -13.92
N LEU A 35 -8.57 4.10 -12.89
CA LEU A 35 -9.71 3.18 -12.95
C LEU A 35 -11.01 3.76 -12.37
N VAL A 36 -10.91 4.78 -11.50
CA VAL A 36 -12.08 5.38 -10.81
C VAL A 36 -12.28 6.82 -11.24
N ALA A 37 -11.29 7.70 -10.99
CA ALA A 37 -11.48 9.14 -11.18
C ALA A 37 -11.60 9.53 -12.66
N GLU A 38 -10.68 9.11 -13.52
CA GLU A 38 -10.72 9.50 -14.94
C GLU A 38 -11.98 9.03 -15.67
N PRO A 39 -12.48 7.78 -15.51
CA PRO A 39 -13.76 7.38 -16.07
C PRO A 39 -14.96 8.19 -15.55
N ALA A 40 -14.99 8.48 -14.24
CA ALA A 40 -16.05 9.27 -13.65
C ALA A 40 -16.02 10.75 -14.13
N LEU A 41 -14.83 11.33 -14.26
CA LEU A 41 -14.63 12.71 -14.73
C LEU A 41 -15.01 12.95 -16.19
N ARG A 42 -15.14 11.89 -17.01
CA ARG A 42 -15.62 12.03 -18.40
C ARG A 42 -17.06 12.56 -18.46
N ALA A 43 -17.87 12.25 -17.47
CA ALA A 43 -19.26 12.71 -17.38
C ALA A 43 -19.39 14.14 -16.82
N ALA A 44 -18.33 14.67 -16.16
CA ALA A 44 -18.34 16.01 -15.55
C ALA A 44 -17.03 16.75 -15.82
N PRO A 45 -16.84 17.31 -17.04
CA PRO A 45 -15.58 17.93 -17.43
C PRO A 45 -15.22 19.20 -16.66
N LYS A 46 -16.23 19.96 -16.18
CA LYS A 46 -16.02 21.15 -15.36
C LYS A 46 -15.47 20.74 -13.98
N GLY A 47 -14.31 21.29 -13.59
CA GLY A 47 -13.63 20.96 -12.33
C GLY A 47 -12.74 19.72 -12.38
N SER A 48 -12.73 18.95 -13.48
CA SER A 48 -11.88 17.77 -13.64
C SER A 48 -10.38 18.08 -13.49
N ALA A 49 -9.94 19.27 -13.94
CA ALA A 49 -8.56 19.72 -13.82
C ALA A 49 -8.10 19.82 -12.35
N ILE A 50 -8.96 20.30 -11.46
CA ILE A 50 -8.65 20.41 -10.01
C ILE A 50 -8.46 19.03 -9.40
N VAL A 51 -9.33 18.06 -9.70
CA VAL A 51 -9.20 16.68 -9.19
C VAL A 51 -7.90 16.05 -9.69
N ARG A 52 -7.62 16.18 -11.00
CA ARG A 52 -6.36 15.67 -11.59
C ARG A 52 -5.15 16.29 -10.91
N SER A 53 -5.11 17.61 -10.75
CA SER A 53 -4.00 18.32 -10.11
C SER A 53 -3.80 17.86 -8.66
N ARG A 54 -4.87 17.68 -7.88
CA ARG A 54 -4.79 17.19 -6.50
C ARG A 54 -4.26 15.76 -6.42
N LEU A 55 -4.76 14.84 -7.27
CA LEU A 55 -4.29 13.46 -7.30
C LEU A 55 -2.84 13.35 -7.80
N THR A 56 -2.44 14.16 -8.80
CA THR A 56 -1.04 14.21 -9.26
C THR A 56 -0.13 14.80 -8.20
N GLY A 57 -0.52 15.89 -7.54
CA GLY A 57 0.26 16.48 -6.44
C GLY A 57 0.44 15.49 -5.27
N LEU A 58 -0.61 14.72 -4.97
CA LEU A 58 -0.53 13.68 -3.95
C LEU A 58 0.40 12.53 -4.37
N ALA A 59 0.33 12.09 -5.62
CA ALA A 59 1.25 11.07 -6.15
C ALA A 59 2.72 11.53 -6.06
N TRP A 60 3.00 12.80 -6.36
CA TRP A 60 4.33 13.40 -6.17
C TRP A 60 4.78 13.40 -4.72
N ALA A 61 3.93 13.85 -3.80
CA ALA A 61 4.27 13.87 -2.36
C ALA A 61 4.58 12.45 -1.85
N LEU A 62 3.76 11.47 -2.21
CA LEU A 62 3.95 10.08 -1.82
C LEU A 62 5.20 9.45 -2.46
N LEU A 63 5.50 9.78 -3.73
CA LEU A 63 6.73 9.34 -4.39
C LEU A 63 7.98 9.90 -3.69
N VAL A 64 7.97 11.17 -3.30
CA VAL A 64 9.07 11.79 -2.54
C VAL A 64 9.24 11.08 -1.19
N ILE A 65 8.15 10.82 -0.46
CA ILE A 65 8.21 10.07 0.81
C ILE A 65 8.75 8.65 0.57
N SER A 66 8.31 7.97 -0.49
CA SER A 66 8.81 6.65 -0.86
C SER A 66 10.30 6.68 -1.19
N ALA A 67 10.76 7.65 -1.98
CA ALA A 67 12.18 7.77 -2.34
C ALA A 67 13.06 8.07 -1.12
N THR A 68 12.68 9.05 -0.30
CA THR A 68 13.45 9.42 0.90
C THR A 68 13.49 8.30 1.95
N SER A 69 12.35 7.65 2.21
CA SER A 69 12.32 6.49 3.11
C SER A 69 13.09 5.30 2.55
N GLY A 70 13.15 5.13 1.23
CA GLY A 70 13.98 4.10 0.57
C GLY A 70 15.47 4.32 0.78
N LEU A 71 15.94 5.57 0.67
CA LEU A 71 17.33 5.93 0.96
C LEU A 71 17.70 5.72 2.43
N ILE A 72 16.80 6.10 3.34
CA ILE A 72 17.00 5.87 4.78
C ILE A 72 17.03 4.35 5.06
N TRP A 73 16.13 3.58 4.43
CA TRP A 73 16.12 2.13 4.60
C TRP A 73 17.41 1.49 4.09
N LEU A 74 17.92 1.92 2.92
CA LEU A 74 19.20 1.45 2.40
C LEU A 74 20.33 1.69 3.41
N ALA A 75 20.42 2.90 3.99
CA ALA A 75 21.42 3.23 4.99
C ALA A 75 21.29 2.37 6.26
N LEU A 76 20.10 2.24 6.82
CA LEU A 76 19.86 1.42 8.02
C LEU A 76 20.11 -0.07 7.76
N GLN A 77 19.72 -0.57 6.60
CA GLN A 77 19.96 -1.97 6.23
C GLN A 77 21.46 -2.24 6.04
N THR A 78 22.21 -1.31 5.43
CA THR A 78 23.66 -1.40 5.31
C THR A 78 24.35 -1.44 6.68
N MET A 79 23.93 -0.54 7.59
CA MET A 79 24.43 -0.53 8.96
C MET A 79 24.17 -1.87 9.67
N SER A 80 22.98 -2.41 9.51
CA SER A 80 22.58 -3.70 10.11
C SER A 80 23.37 -4.87 9.54
N ILE A 81 23.56 -4.93 8.23
CA ILE A 81 24.32 -6.02 7.56
C ILE A 81 25.80 -5.95 7.91
N ALA A 82 26.38 -4.76 7.88
CA ALA A 82 27.83 -4.56 8.09
C ALA A 82 28.21 -4.51 9.58
N GLY A 83 27.26 -4.32 10.50
CA GLY A 83 27.55 -4.12 11.92
C GLY A 83 28.28 -2.79 12.21
N LEU A 84 28.10 -1.77 11.36
CA LEU A 84 28.83 -0.52 11.38
C LEU A 84 27.91 0.66 11.72
N GLY A 85 28.50 1.71 12.30
CA GLY A 85 27.83 3.01 12.40
C GLY A 85 27.73 3.71 11.03
N LEU A 86 26.79 4.69 10.88
CA LEU A 86 26.54 5.37 9.61
C LEU A 86 27.80 5.99 8.98
N ASN A 87 28.61 6.70 9.76
CA ASN A 87 29.84 7.33 9.26
C ASN A 87 30.86 6.31 8.78
N GLU A 88 30.95 5.17 9.45
CA GLU A 88 31.88 4.10 9.11
C GLU A 88 31.37 3.32 7.88
N ALA A 89 30.08 3.05 7.79
CA ALA A 89 29.45 2.42 6.63
C ALA A 89 29.66 3.24 5.33
N ILE A 90 29.61 4.58 5.44
CA ILE A 90 29.89 5.47 4.31
C ILE A 90 31.37 5.47 3.94
N ARG A 91 32.28 5.56 4.94
CA ARG A 91 33.74 5.65 4.70
C ARG A 91 34.35 4.34 4.24
N SER A 92 33.87 3.20 4.71
CA SER A 92 34.36 1.87 4.35
C SER A 92 33.93 1.41 2.96
N GLY A 93 32.99 2.11 2.33
CA GLY A 93 32.38 1.67 1.07
C GLY A 93 31.32 0.57 1.23
N ALA A 94 30.95 0.18 2.46
CA ALA A 94 30.00 -0.89 2.73
C ALA A 94 28.64 -0.67 2.01
N MET A 95 28.25 0.59 1.81
CA MET A 95 27.01 0.92 1.06
C MET A 95 27.11 0.47 -0.41
N TRP A 96 28.26 0.64 -1.06
CA TRP A 96 28.50 0.18 -2.42
C TRP A 96 28.54 -1.36 -2.49
N THR A 97 29.19 -1.99 -1.53
CA THR A 97 29.21 -3.47 -1.42
C THR A 97 27.78 -4.02 -1.28
N VAL A 98 26.92 -3.41 -0.45
CA VAL A 98 25.52 -3.84 -0.32
C VAL A 98 24.76 -3.65 -1.61
N LEU A 99 24.95 -2.53 -2.33
CA LEU A 99 24.30 -2.28 -3.61
C LEU A 99 24.73 -3.30 -4.68
N ASP A 100 26.04 -3.53 -4.82
CA ASP A 100 26.59 -4.31 -5.93
C ASP A 100 26.50 -5.83 -5.69
N GLU A 101 26.56 -6.29 -4.42
CA GLU A 101 26.74 -7.71 -4.11
C GLU A 101 25.52 -8.36 -3.45
N THR A 102 24.44 -7.60 -3.15
CA THR A 102 23.28 -8.17 -2.48
C THR A 102 22.02 -8.10 -3.33
N GLN A 103 21.11 -9.07 -3.14
CA GLN A 103 19.77 -9.03 -3.72
C GLN A 103 18.99 -7.77 -3.28
N PHE A 104 19.18 -7.34 -2.03
CA PHE A 104 18.55 -6.13 -1.51
C PHE A 104 19.02 -4.89 -2.28
N GLY A 105 20.34 -4.79 -2.57
CA GLY A 105 20.91 -3.72 -3.36
C GLY A 105 20.36 -3.67 -4.79
N LEU A 106 20.38 -4.80 -5.50
CA LEU A 106 19.82 -4.91 -6.84
C LEU A 106 18.34 -4.46 -6.88
N VAL A 107 17.53 -4.87 -5.89
CA VAL A 107 16.14 -4.45 -5.80
C VAL A 107 16.03 -2.95 -5.51
N ALA A 108 16.91 -2.39 -4.67
CA ALA A 108 16.94 -0.95 -4.40
C ALA A 108 17.27 -0.14 -5.67
N GLU A 109 18.20 -0.59 -6.50
CA GLU A 109 18.52 0.03 -7.79
C GLU A 109 17.36 -0.03 -8.79
N ILE A 110 16.73 -1.21 -8.95
CA ILE A 110 15.53 -1.37 -9.80
C ILE A 110 14.43 -0.40 -9.34
N ARG A 111 14.21 -0.29 -8.04
CA ARG A 111 13.21 0.61 -7.48
C ARG A 111 13.56 2.08 -7.67
N ALA A 112 14.84 2.45 -7.58
CA ALA A 112 15.31 3.80 -7.88
C ALA A 112 15.07 4.15 -9.36
N ALA A 113 15.39 3.24 -10.28
CA ALA A 113 15.12 3.41 -11.71
C ALA A 113 13.61 3.56 -12.00
N LEU A 114 12.77 2.73 -11.37
CA LEU A 114 11.31 2.83 -11.48
C LEU A 114 10.76 4.14 -10.90
N ALA A 115 11.34 4.64 -9.80
CA ALA A 115 10.96 5.92 -9.21
C ALA A 115 11.32 7.10 -10.12
N VAL A 116 12.50 7.08 -10.75
CA VAL A 116 12.90 8.08 -11.75
C VAL A 116 12.00 8.02 -12.99
N LEU A 117 11.71 6.82 -13.51
CA LEU A 117 10.77 6.64 -14.62
C LEU A 117 9.38 7.18 -14.25
N LEU A 118 8.88 6.86 -13.06
CA LEU A 118 7.60 7.37 -12.58
C LEU A 118 7.60 8.90 -12.48
N ALA A 119 8.65 9.50 -11.94
CA ALA A 119 8.80 10.95 -11.86
C ALA A 119 8.76 11.60 -13.25
N GLY A 120 9.52 11.06 -14.21
CA GLY A 120 9.48 11.51 -15.62
C GLY A 120 8.10 11.40 -16.26
N CYS A 121 7.40 10.28 -16.00
CA CYS A 121 6.04 10.09 -16.48
C CYS A 121 5.04 11.07 -15.85
N LEU A 122 5.19 11.40 -14.57
CA LEU A 122 4.33 12.39 -13.89
C LEU A 122 4.56 13.82 -14.41
N LEU A 123 5.78 14.17 -14.81
CA LEU A 123 6.06 15.45 -15.48
C LEU A 123 5.35 15.56 -16.85
N LEU A 124 5.20 14.43 -17.54
CA LEU A 124 4.57 14.33 -18.85
C LEU A 124 3.10 13.86 -18.78
N ASP A 125 2.45 14.03 -17.64
CA ASP A 125 1.12 13.51 -17.31
C ASP A 125 -0.02 13.99 -18.23
N ARG A 126 0.20 15.04 -19.01
CA ARG A 126 -0.73 15.52 -20.04
C ARG A 126 -0.96 14.50 -21.18
N PHE A 127 -0.01 13.60 -21.42
CA PHE A 127 -0.09 12.60 -22.49
C PHE A 127 -0.59 11.24 -21.97
N VAL A 128 -1.26 10.48 -22.85
CA VAL A 128 -1.85 9.18 -22.48
C VAL A 128 -0.79 8.11 -22.20
N LEU A 129 0.26 8.05 -23.03
CA LEU A 129 1.31 7.03 -22.88
C LEU A 129 2.09 7.18 -21.56
N PRO A 130 2.65 8.36 -21.20
CA PRO A 130 3.28 8.55 -19.89
C PRO A 130 2.36 8.21 -18.72
N ARG A 131 1.07 8.49 -18.82
CA ARG A 131 0.09 8.17 -17.77
C ARG A 131 -0.07 6.67 -17.56
N ARG A 132 -0.05 5.86 -18.63
CA ARG A 132 -0.07 4.39 -18.55
C ARG A 132 1.25 3.85 -18.01
N LEU A 133 2.38 4.39 -18.49
CA LEU A 133 3.71 4.02 -17.99
C LEU A 133 3.90 4.37 -16.51
N ALA A 134 3.36 5.50 -16.05
CA ALA A 134 3.35 5.88 -14.63
C ALA A 134 2.66 4.82 -13.77
N LEU A 135 1.52 4.30 -14.22
CA LEU A 135 0.82 3.23 -13.51
C LEU A 135 1.65 1.94 -13.47
N LEU A 136 2.23 1.55 -14.58
CA LEU A 136 3.08 0.35 -14.65
C LEU A 136 4.34 0.50 -13.78
N ALA A 137 5.01 1.66 -13.84
CA ALA A 137 6.17 1.95 -13.00
C ALA A 137 5.83 1.92 -11.50
N ALA A 138 4.67 2.46 -11.12
CA ALA A 138 4.21 2.44 -9.72
C ALA A 138 3.85 1.03 -9.26
N LEU A 139 3.22 0.20 -10.10
CA LEU A 139 2.97 -1.21 -9.81
C LEU A 139 4.28 -2.00 -9.71
N GLY A 140 5.24 -1.74 -10.61
CA GLY A 140 6.60 -2.31 -10.52
C GLY A 140 7.30 -1.91 -9.23
N LEU A 141 7.18 -0.66 -8.81
CA LEU A 141 7.73 -0.12 -7.56
C LEU A 141 7.20 -0.86 -6.32
N VAL A 142 5.91 -1.17 -6.31
CA VAL A 142 5.28 -1.94 -5.23
C VAL A 142 5.61 -3.42 -5.35
N GLY A 143 5.52 -4.00 -6.55
CA GLY A 143 5.81 -5.41 -6.78
C GLY A 143 7.23 -5.79 -6.41
N ALA A 144 8.22 -4.92 -6.70
CA ALA A 144 9.61 -5.15 -6.35
C ALA A 144 9.85 -5.26 -4.83
N LEU A 145 8.93 -4.79 -3.97
CA LEU A 145 9.01 -5.01 -2.53
C LEU A 145 8.96 -6.50 -2.14
N ALA A 146 8.32 -7.35 -2.93
CA ALA A 146 8.24 -8.79 -2.67
C ALA A 146 9.63 -9.44 -2.54
N TRP A 147 10.61 -8.94 -3.30
CA TRP A 147 11.99 -9.44 -3.26
C TRP A 147 12.81 -8.98 -2.05
N THR A 148 12.30 -8.02 -1.28
CA THR A 148 12.98 -7.50 -0.08
C THR A 148 12.58 -8.21 1.21
N GLY A 149 11.63 -9.14 1.13
CA GLY A 149 11.09 -9.91 2.26
C GLY A 149 11.35 -11.41 2.14
N HIS A 150 10.60 -12.19 2.92
CA HIS A 150 10.71 -13.65 2.95
C HIS A 150 10.42 -14.31 1.59
N ALA A 151 9.57 -13.69 0.76
CA ALA A 151 9.28 -14.20 -0.57
C ALA A 151 10.52 -14.25 -1.46
N GLY A 152 11.40 -13.26 -1.36
CA GLY A 152 12.67 -13.22 -2.10
C GLY A 152 13.72 -14.27 -1.66
N SER A 153 13.57 -14.86 -0.48
CA SER A 153 14.48 -15.91 0.05
C SER A 153 13.91 -17.32 -0.06
N THR A 154 12.68 -17.50 -0.50
CA THR A 154 12.09 -18.83 -0.72
C THR A 154 12.56 -19.38 -2.06
N LEU A 155 13.08 -20.62 -2.09
CA LEU A 155 13.69 -21.23 -3.27
C LEU A 155 12.70 -22.14 -4.05
N GLY A 156 12.99 -22.33 -5.35
CA GLY A 156 12.28 -23.28 -6.22
C GLY A 156 10.86 -22.82 -6.57
N GLU A 157 10.04 -23.74 -7.09
CA GLU A 157 8.65 -23.46 -7.53
C GLU A 157 7.77 -22.85 -6.43
N LEU A 158 8.02 -23.23 -5.16
CA LEU A 158 7.34 -22.62 -4.02
C LEU A 158 7.73 -21.15 -3.85
N GLY A 159 8.97 -20.78 -4.19
CA GLY A 159 9.44 -19.40 -4.20
C GLY A 159 8.74 -18.56 -5.25
N ASP A 160 8.56 -19.11 -6.46
CA ASP A 160 7.84 -18.42 -7.54
C ASP A 160 6.36 -18.18 -7.16
N LEU A 161 5.70 -19.19 -6.55
CA LEU A 161 4.35 -19.04 -6.03
C LEU A 161 4.28 -17.98 -4.92
N HIS A 162 5.25 -17.97 -4.00
CA HIS A 162 5.33 -17.00 -2.91
C HIS A 162 5.49 -15.58 -3.45
N LEU A 163 6.42 -15.36 -4.37
CA LEU A 163 6.64 -14.07 -5.02
C LEU A 163 5.40 -13.58 -5.77
N ALA A 164 4.76 -14.46 -6.54
CA ALA A 164 3.53 -14.12 -7.26
C ALA A 164 2.39 -13.73 -6.28
N ALA A 165 2.23 -14.51 -5.21
CA ALA A 165 1.25 -14.21 -4.17
C ALA A 165 1.54 -12.88 -3.48
N ASP A 166 2.80 -12.57 -3.17
CA ASP A 166 3.19 -11.33 -2.49
C ASP A 166 3.01 -10.11 -3.41
N VAL A 167 3.39 -10.19 -4.68
CA VAL A 167 3.15 -9.13 -5.68
C VAL A 167 1.64 -8.85 -5.83
N LEU A 168 0.80 -9.89 -5.90
CA LEU A 168 -0.65 -9.75 -5.96
C LEU A 168 -1.19 -9.12 -4.67
N HIS A 169 -0.71 -9.56 -3.51
CA HIS A 169 -1.09 -9.04 -2.21
C HIS A 169 -0.79 -7.54 -2.10
N LEU A 170 0.42 -7.13 -2.41
CA LEU A 170 0.86 -5.74 -2.38
C LEU A 170 0.10 -4.86 -3.39
N SER A 171 -0.18 -5.38 -4.59
CA SER A 171 -0.94 -4.67 -5.62
C SER A 171 -2.40 -4.47 -5.21
N ALA A 172 -3.04 -5.49 -4.63
CA ALA A 172 -4.40 -5.42 -4.13
C ALA A 172 -4.52 -4.48 -2.92
N ALA A 173 -3.56 -4.52 -1.98
CA ALA A 173 -3.48 -3.58 -0.87
C ALA A 173 -3.36 -2.14 -1.38
N SER A 174 -2.51 -1.90 -2.39
CA SER A 174 -2.35 -0.59 -3.02
C SER A 174 -3.65 -0.09 -3.65
N ALA A 175 -4.36 -0.95 -4.38
CA ALA A 175 -5.62 -0.58 -5.02
C ALA A 175 -6.70 -0.20 -3.99
N TRP A 176 -6.77 -0.90 -2.87
CA TRP A 176 -7.70 -0.57 -1.79
C TRP A 176 -7.34 0.76 -1.11
N ILE A 177 -6.08 0.92 -0.68
CA ILE A 177 -5.58 2.14 -0.04
C ILE A 177 -5.75 3.35 -0.95
N GLY A 178 -5.51 3.19 -2.25
CA GLY A 178 -5.72 4.24 -3.24
C GLY A 178 -7.14 4.80 -3.26
N GLY A 179 -8.13 3.95 -3.06
CA GLY A 179 -9.52 4.39 -2.95
C GLY A 179 -9.83 5.09 -1.63
N LEU A 180 -9.27 4.58 -0.52
CA LEU A 180 -9.42 5.22 0.79
C LEU A 180 -8.84 6.64 0.81
N ILE A 181 -7.77 6.88 0.05
CA ILE A 181 -7.13 8.18 -0.09
C ILE A 181 -7.83 9.02 -1.18
N GLY A 182 -8.16 8.43 -2.32
CA GLY A 182 -8.65 9.13 -3.50
C GLY A 182 -10.10 9.61 -3.38
N LEU A 183 -10.99 8.83 -2.76
CA LEU A 183 -12.38 9.23 -2.55
C LEU A 183 -12.54 10.51 -1.72
N PRO A 184 -11.86 10.66 -0.55
CA PRO A 184 -11.88 11.92 0.20
C PRO A 184 -11.40 13.13 -0.61
N VAL A 185 -10.37 12.96 -1.45
CA VAL A 185 -9.88 14.03 -2.34
C VAL A 185 -10.96 14.43 -3.35
N LEU A 186 -11.61 13.44 -3.99
CA LEU A 186 -12.71 13.69 -4.93
C LEU A 186 -13.87 14.42 -4.24
N PHE A 187 -14.27 13.97 -3.06
CA PHE A 187 -15.38 14.57 -2.29
C PHE A 187 -15.06 15.97 -1.77
N ALA A 188 -13.78 16.25 -1.44
CA ALA A 188 -13.38 17.59 -1.00
C ALA A 188 -13.51 18.61 -2.13
N VAL A 189 -13.20 18.25 -3.38
CA VAL A 189 -13.38 19.11 -4.55
C VAL A 189 -14.86 19.29 -4.89
N ALA A 190 -15.64 18.21 -4.80
CA ALA A 190 -17.06 18.21 -5.15
C ALA A 190 -17.93 19.12 -4.25
N ARG A 191 -17.47 19.43 -3.03
CA ARG A 191 -18.24 20.27 -2.07
C ARG A 191 -18.50 21.70 -2.52
N HIS A 192 -17.70 22.21 -3.40
CA HIS A 192 -17.73 23.60 -3.86
C HIS A 192 -18.42 23.74 -5.23
N SER A 193 -19.10 22.69 -5.71
CA SER A 193 -19.61 22.61 -7.08
C SER A 193 -21.07 22.19 -7.14
N SER A 194 -21.76 22.50 -8.26
CA SER A 194 -23.18 22.30 -8.53
C SER A 194 -23.61 20.81 -8.69
N PHE A 195 -24.90 20.59 -8.94
CA PHE A 195 -25.64 19.32 -9.04
C PHE A 195 -24.98 18.19 -9.88
N GLU A 196 -24.15 18.52 -10.88
CA GLU A 196 -23.46 17.51 -11.73
C GLU A 196 -22.47 16.63 -10.96
N TRP A 197 -22.02 17.07 -9.78
CA TRP A 197 -21.05 16.34 -8.95
C TRP A 197 -21.67 15.17 -8.16
N GLY A 198 -22.96 15.15 -7.93
CA GLY A 198 -23.64 14.04 -7.24
C GLY A 198 -23.58 12.74 -8.03
N SER A 199 -23.78 12.81 -9.35
CA SER A 199 -23.67 11.65 -10.25
C SER A 199 -22.23 11.14 -10.34
N LEU A 200 -21.25 12.04 -10.41
CA LEU A 200 -19.81 11.71 -10.42
C LEU A 200 -19.39 11.01 -9.13
N GLN A 201 -19.82 11.52 -7.97
CA GLN A 201 -19.52 10.89 -6.68
C GLN A 201 -20.09 9.47 -6.62
N SER A 202 -21.35 9.29 -7.03
CA SER A 202 -21.99 7.99 -7.06
C SER A 202 -21.29 7.00 -7.97
N ASP A 203 -20.88 7.42 -9.19
CA ASP A 203 -20.14 6.57 -10.12
C ASP A 203 -18.75 6.21 -9.59
N ALA A 204 -18.03 7.16 -9.00
CA ALA A 204 -16.72 6.92 -8.40
C ALA A 204 -16.80 5.92 -7.22
N VAL A 205 -17.79 6.08 -6.33
CA VAL A 205 -18.02 5.15 -5.22
C VAL A 205 -18.35 3.75 -5.74
N ARG A 206 -19.21 3.62 -6.74
CA ARG A 206 -19.59 2.35 -7.33
C ARG A 206 -18.36 1.64 -7.94
N ARG A 207 -17.55 2.35 -8.74
CA ARG A 207 -16.31 1.82 -9.33
C ARG A 207 -15.31 1.38 -8.26
N PHE A 208 -15.07 2.23 -7.28
CA PHE A 208 -14.18 1.88 -6.17
C PHE A 208 -14.71 0.69 -5.37
N SER A 209 -16.01 0.63 -5.12
CA SER A 209 -16.64 -0.49 -4.43
C SER A 209 -16.38 -1.84 -5.12
N THR A 210 -16.37 -1.88 -6.46
CA THR A 210 -16.03 -3.09 -7.23
C THR A 210 -14.55 -3.44 -7.07
N ILE A 211 -13.66 -2.44 -7.20
CA ILE A 211 -12.22 -2.62 -7.00
C ILE A 211 -11.94 -3.09 -5.56
N GLY A 212 -12.59 -2.50 -4.57
CA GLY A 212 -12.45 -2.86 -3.16
C GLY A 212 -12.80 -4.33 -2.89
N VAL A 213 -13.91 -4.84 -3.45
CA VAL A 213 -14.27 -6.27 -3.31
C VAL A 213 -13.24 -7.17 -3.97
N ALA A 214 -12.81 -6.83 -5.19
CA ALA A 214 -11.75 -7.59 -5.87
C ALA A 214 -10.44 -7.57 -5.07
N SER A 215 -10.06 -6.42 -4.53
CA SER A 215 -8.87 -6.29 -3.67
C SER A 215 -8.97 -7.17 -2.42
N VAL A 216 -10.10 -7.16 -1.71
CA VAL A 216 -10.31 -8.01 -0.53
C VAL A 216 -10.21 -9.50 -0.89
N ALA A 217 -10.82 -9.92 -1.98
CA ALA A 217 -10.74 -11.31 -2.44
C ALA A 217 -9.30 -11.73 -2.75
N VAL A 218 -8.54 -10.88 -3.46
CA VAL A 218 -7.13 -11.12 -3.76
C VAL A 218 -6.28 -11.12 -2.49
N LEU A 219 -6.51 -10.19 -1.56
CA LEU A 219 -5.80 -10.12 -0.28
C LEU A 219 -6.02 -11.38 0.57
N ILE A 220 -7.25 -11.90 0.62
CA ILE A 220 -7.54 -13.14 1.35
C ILE A 220 -6.84 -14.32 0.67
N GLY A 221 -7.00 -14.49 -0.65
CA GLY A 221 -6.40 -15.61 -1.39
C GLY A 221 -4.88 -15.61 -1.33
N SER A 222 -4.24 -14.48 -1.65
CA SER A 222 -2.78 -14.35 -1.59
C SER A 222 -2.26 -14.44 -0.15
N GLY A 223 -2.96 -13.83 0.81
CA GLY A 223 -2.60 -13.90 2.22
C GLY A 223 -2.66 -15.32 2.78
N PHE A 224 -3.61 -16.15 2.31
CA PHE A 224 -3.67 -17.57 2.65
C PHE A 224 -2.44 -18.33 2.13
N VAL A 225 -2.07 -18.11 0.86
CA VAL A 225 -0.87 -18.74 0.25
C VAL A 225 0.39 -18.34 1.02
N ILE A 226 0.58 -17.05 1.29
CA ILE A 226 1.74 -16.54 2.04
C ILE A 226 1.79 -17.14 3.45
N ALA A 227 0.65 -17.16 4.17
CA ALA A 227 0.56 -17.74 5.50
C ALA A 227 0.86 -19.25 5.50
N TRP A 228 0.35 -19.98 4.50
CA TRP A 228 0.65 -21.39 4.33
C TRP A 228 2.15 -21.66 4.20
N ILE A 229 2.85 -20.87 3.37
CA ILE A 229 4.29 -21.03 3.12
C ILE A 229 5.12 -20.65 4.35
N LEU A 230 4.78 -19.56 5.06
CA LEU A 230 5.61 -19.01 6.13
C LEU A 230 5.31 -19.60 7.51
N VAL A 231 4.13 -20.18 7.73
CA VAL A 231 3.72 -20.72 9.02
C VAL A 231 3.77 -22.24 9.04
N GLY A 232 3.32 -22.91 7.99
CA GLY A 232 3.40 -24.35 7.78
C GLY A 232 2.45 -25.19 8.66
N SER A 233 2.12 -24.75 9.88
CA SER A 233 1.25 -25.51 10.78
C SER A 233 0.39 -24.62 11.68
N PHE A 234 -0.77 -25.12 12.10
CA PHE A 234 -1.66 -24.43 13.02
C PHE A 234 -1.02 -24.21 14.40
N ARG A 235 -0.18 -25.16 14.84
CA ARG A 235 0.59 -25.03 16.09
C ARG A 235 1.57 -23.85 16.02
N ALA A 236 2.32 -23.74 14.92
CA ALA A 236 3.28 -22.64 14.72
C ALA A 236 2.58 -21.26 14.72
N LEU A 237 1.35 -21.18 14.20
CA LEU A 237 0.53 -19.97 14.24
C LEU A 237 0.24 -19.51 15.67
N LEU A 238 0.01 -20.46 16.61
CA LEU A 238 -0.38 -20.14 17.99
C LEU A 238 0.81 -19.90 18.92
N VAL A 239 1.94 -20.62 18.74
CA VAL A 239 3.03 -20.64 19.71
C VAL A 239 4.23 -19.75 19.35
N THR A 240 4.36 -19.36 18.08
CA THR A 240 5.49 -18.52 17.65
C THR A 240 5.12 -17.03 17.68
N ASP A 241 6.10 -16.17 17.92
CA ASP A 241 5.93 -14.73 17.88
C ASP A 241 5.48 -14.24 16.48
N TYR A 242 6.02 -14.84 15.42
CA TYR A 242 5.60 -14.60 14.04
C TYR A 242 4.12 -14.92 13.84
N GLY A 243 3.68 -16.10 14.29
CA GLY A 243 2.28 -16.55 14.17
C GLY A 243 1.31 -15.66 14.94
N GLN A 244 1.66 -15.28 16.18
CA GLN A 244 0.84 -14.40 17.01
C GLN A 244 0.69 -13.00 16.39
N LEU A 245 1.77 -12.44 15.85
CA LEU A 245 1.71 -11.15 15.17
C LEU A 245 0.91 -11.24 13.84
N LEU A 246 1.02 -12.37 13.14
CA LEU A 246 0.21 -12.63 11.94
C LEU A 246 -1.29 -12.73 12.31
N MET A 247 -1.65 -13.40 13.39
CA MET A 247 -3.04 -13.43 13.87
C MET A 247 -3.56 -12.05 14.22
N LEU A 248 -2.75 -11.21 14.88
CA LEU A 248 -3.11 -9.83 15.15
C LEU A 248 -3.32 -9.04 13.85
N LYS A 249 -2.44 -9.19 12.86
CA LYS A 249 -2.59 -8.59 11.51
C LYS A 249 -3.91 -9.02 10.85
N ILE A 250 -4.26 -10.31 10.93
CA ILE A 250 -5.53 -10.83 10.39
C ILE A 250 -6.73 -10.21 11.11
N ALA A 251 -6.69 -10.08 12.42
CA ALA A 251 -7.76 -9.46 13.21
C ALA A 251 -7.95 -7.97 12.85
N VAL A 252 -6.87 -7.22 12.71
CA VAL A 252 -6.91 -5.80 12.26
C VAL A 252 -7.46 -5.70 10.84
N PHE A 253 -7.02 -6.58 9.93
CA PHE A 253 -7.55 -6.65 8.57
C PHE A 253 -9.05 -6.98 8.55
N ALA A 254 -9.52 -7.96 9.34
CA ALA A 254 -10.94 -8.30 9.44
C ALA A 254 -11.77 -7.12 9.96
N THR A 255 -11.25 -6.38 10.93
CA THR A 255 -11.87 -5.14 11.43
C THR A 255 -11.98 -4.09 10.31
N MET A 256 -10.92 -3.90 9.53
CA MET A 256 -10.91 -2.99 8.38
C MET A 256 -11.94 -3.39 7.31
N VAL A 257 -12.06 -4.69 6.99
CA VAL A 257 -13.09 -5.23 6.10
C VAL A 257 -14.50 -4.98 6.66
N GLY A 258 -14.68 -5.08 7.98
CA GLY A 258 -15.95 -4.77 8.64
C GLY A 258 -16.37 -3.30 8.43
N PHE A 259 -15.47 -2.34 8.59
CA PHE A 259 -15.74 -0.93 8.28
C PHE A 259 -16.04 -0.71 6.79
N ALA A 260 -15.30 -1.34 5.91
CA ALA A 260 -15.54 -1.28 4.46
C ALA A 260 -16.92 -1.87 4.09
N ALA A 261 -17.33 -2.97 4.72
CA ALA A 261 -18.66 -3.56 4.54
C ALA A 261 -19.77 -2.61 5.01
N VAL A 262 -19.63 -1.98 6.16
CA VAL A 262 -20.59 -0.95 6.65
C VAL A 262 -20.66 0.23 5.67
N ASN A 263 -19.52 0.71 5.19
CA ASN A 263 -19.46 1.79 4.20
C ASN A 263 -20.18 1.41 2.91
N ARG A 264 -19.96 0.18 2.41
CA ARG A 264 -20.54 -0.30 1.16
C ARG A 264 -22.03 -0.60 1.27
N LEU A 265 -22.43 -1.35 2.31
CA LEU A 265 -23.79 -1.91 2.39
C LEU A 265 -24.81 -0.93 2.98
N TRP A 266 -24.35 -0.01 3.83
CA TRP A 266 -25.25 0.86 4.58
C TRP A 266 -25.08 2.33 4.27
N LEU A 267 -23.83 2.84 4.25
CA LEU A 267 -23.61 4.30 4.07
C LEU A 267 -23.69 4.72 2.61
N THR A 268 -23.14 3.95 1.69
CA THR A 268 -23.18 4.28 0.25
C THR A 268 -24.60 4.35 -0.32
N PRO A 269 -25.52 3.38 -0.07
CA PRO A 269 -26.90 3.47 -0.53
C PRO A 269 -27.66 4.67 0.08
N ARG A 270 -27.42 4.97 1.36
CA ARG A 270 -28.03 6.14 2.02
C ARG A 270 -27.58 7.46 1.36
N LEU A 271 -26.29 7.59 1.07
CA LEU A 271 -25.77 8.77 0.36
C LEU A 271 -26.36 8.91 -1.05
N ALA A 272 -26.56 7.80 -1.76
CA ALA A 272 -27.18 7.82 -3.09
C ALA A 272 -28.66 8.24 -3.04
N MET A 273 -29.39 7.88 -2.00
CA MET A 273 -30.77 8.35 -1.77
C MET A 273 -30.82 9.82 -1.33
N ALA A 274 -29.93 10.21 -0.43
CA ALA A 274 -29.86 11.57 0.09
C ALA A 274 -29.37 12.60 -0.95
N ALA A 275 -28.61 12.19 -1.94
CA ALA A 275 -28.24 13.05 -3.08
C ALA A 275 -29.45 13.55 -3.87
N LYS A 276 -30.61 12.86 -3.76
CA LYS A 276 -31.88 13.26 -4.37
C LYS A 276 -32.69 14.21 -3.48
N SER A 277 -32.50 14.21 -2.17
CA SER A 277 -33.29 14.97 -1.18
C SER A 277 -32.55 16.12 -0.47
N GLY A 278 -31.24 16.31 -0.75
CA GLY A 278 -30.45 17.45 -0.23
C GLY A 278 -29.91 17.31 1.20
N GLU A 279 -30.16 16.22 1.92
CA GLU A 279 -29.81 16.09 3.33
C GLU A 279 -29.30 14.72 3.76
N ASP A 280 -27.98 14.50 3.78
CA ASP A 280 -27.43 13.58 4.80
C ASP A 280 -25.98 13.90 5.20
N ARG A 281 -25.80 15.02 5.93
CA ARG A 281 -24.53 15.39 6.56
C ARG A 281 -24.02 14.28 7.52
N ARG A 282 -24.94 13.50 8.13
CA ARG A 282 -24.62 12.43 9.08
C ARG A 282 -23.97 11.23 8.36
N ALA A 283 -24.54 10.76 7.25
CA ALA A 283 -23.95 9.66 6.48
C ALA A 283 -22.58 10.03 5.90
N LEU A 284 -22.42 11.27 5.40
CA LEU A 284 -21.13 11.74 4.90
C LEU A 284 -20.08 11.85 6.02
N SER A 285 -20.47 12.32 7.22
CA SER A 285 -19.54 12.39 8.35
C SER A 285 -19.13 10.99 8.85
N ALA A 286 -20.08 10.03 8.87
CA ALA A 286 -19.83 8.64 9.21
C ALA A 286 -18.89 7.99 8.20
N LEU A 287 -19.11 8.18 6.89
CA LEU A 287 -18.22 7.66 5.84
C LEU A 287 -16.80 8.19 6.01
N ARG A 288 -16.63 9.49 6.28
CA ARG A 288 -15.31 10.07 6.50
C ARG A 288 -14.61 9.50 7.72
N ARG A 289 -15.34 9.39 8.84
CA ARG A 289 -14.81 8.79 10.07
C ARG A 289 -14.35 7.36 9.82
N ASN A 290 -15.18 6.54 9.17
CA ASN A 290 -14.85 5.16 8.87
C ASN A 290 -13.64 5.06 7.93
N THR A 291 -13.58 5.87 6.87
CA THR A 291 -12.41 5.93 5.97
C THR A 291 -11.14 6.33 6.72
N LEU A 292 -11.21 7.26 7.67
CA LEU A 292 -10.06 7.62 8.50
C LEU A 292 -9.64 6.45 9.41
N ILE A 293 -10.60 5.74 10.01
CA ILE A 293 -10.31 4.53 10.79
C ILE A 293 -9.64 3.47 9.93
N GLU A 294 -10.16 3.22 8.72
CA GLU A 294 -9.55 2.27 7.78
C GLU A 294 -8.11 2.67 7.42
N LEU A 295 -7.82 3.96 7.22
CA LEU A 295 -6.46 4.45 6.95
C LEU A 295 -5.53 4.25 8.17
N VAL A 296 -6.01 4.50 9.38
CA VAL A 296 -5.23 4.25 10.60
C VAL A 296 -4.94 2.75 10.78
N LEU A 297 -5.95 1.89 10.54
CA LEU A 297 -5.78 0.43 10.59
C LEU A 297 -4.80 -0.05 9.49
N ALA A 298 -4.87 0.51 8.29
CA ALA A 298 -3.92 0.21 7.22
C ALA A 298 -2.48 0.59 7.61
N PHE A 299 -2.28 1.75 8.24
CA PHE A 299 -0.97 2.14 8.76
C PHE A 299 -0.47 1.21 9.86
N ALA A 300 -1.35 0.77 10.77
CA ALA A 300 -1.02 -0.23 11.78
C ALA A 300 -0.59 -1.56 11.14
N ILE A 301 -1.26 -2.00 10.06
CA ILE A 301 -0.85 -3.18 9.28
C ILE A 301 0.56 -2.99 8.69
N PHE A 302 0.91 -1.82 8.16
CA PHE A 302 2.28 -1.58 7.65
C PHE A 302 3.34 -1.64 8.75
N ILE A 303 3.04 -1.16 9.96
CA ILE A 303 3.95 -1.33 11.11
C ILE A 303 4.13 -2.82 11.43
N MET A 304 3.04 -3.60 11.49
CA MET A 304 3.12 -5.05 11.70
C MET A 304 3.92 -5.75 10.60
N VAL A 305 3.77 -5.34 9.33
CA VAL A 305 4.58 -5.86 8.21
C VAL A 305 6.06 -5.49 8.39
N GLY A 306 6.35 -4.28 8.87
CA GLY A 306 7.71 -3.85 9.22
C GLY A 306 8.35 -4.80 10.25
N VAL A 307 7.61 -5.13 11.32
CA VAL A 307 8.06 -6.07 12.36
C VAL A 307 8.15 -7.50 11.83
N LEU A 308 7.11 -8.00 11.14
CA LEU A 308 7.11 -9.36 10.57
C LEU A 308 8.32 -9.61 9.66
N GLY A 309 8.77 -8.60 8.94
CA GLY A 309 9.93 -8.71 8.08
C GLY A 309 11.29 -8.73 8.82
N THR A 310 11.31 -8.53 10.13
CA THR A 310 12.51 -8.72 10.98
C THR A 310 12.48 -10.02 11.78
N LEU A 311 11.32 -10.69 11.85
CA LEU A 311 11.15 -11.97 12.56
C LEU A 311 11.46 -13.14 11.62
N HIS A 312 11.95 -14.24 12.21
CA HIS A 312 12.10 -15.50 11.48
C HIS A 312 10.74 -16.13 11.20
N PRO A 313 10.50 -16.66 9.99
CA PRO A 313 9.27 -17.38 9.67
C PRO A 313 8.97 -18.52 10.66
N ALA A 314 7.71 -18.70 10.99
CA ALA A 314 7.30 -19.69 11.99
C ALA A 314 7.63 -21.15 11.59
N ILE A 315 7.66 -21.44 10.28
CA ILE A 315 8.00 -22.76 9.74
C ILE A 315 9.40 -23.24 10.15
N HIS A 316 10.34 -22.34 10.45
CA HIS A 316 11.70 -22.69 10.87
C HIS A 316 11.84 -22.87 12.38
N LEU A 317 10.79 -22.57 13.16
CA LEU A 317 10.85 -22.55 14.61
C LEU A 317 10.11 -23.74 15.30
N VAL A 318 9.34 -24.51 14.55
CA VAL A 318 8.53 -25.63 15.08
C VAL A 318 8.79 -26.86 14.24
N HIS A 319 9.58 -27.77 14.79
CA HIS A 319 9.78 -29.14 14.31
C HIS A 319 8.97 -30.13 15.13
#